data_173306f3fdb889dbc1b6814aa68d872e
#
_entry.id   173306f3fdb889dbc1b6814aa68d872e
#
_cell.length_a   1.000
_cell.length_b   1.000
_cell.length_c   1.000
_cell.angle_alpha   90.00
_cell.angle_beta   90.00
_cell.angle_gamma   90.00
#
_symmetry.space_group_name_H-M   'P 1'
#
loop_
_entity.id
_entity.type
_entity.pdbx_description
1 polymer ?
#
loop_
_entity_poly.entity_id
_entity_poly.type
_entity_poly.pdbx_seq_one_letter_code
_entity_poly.pdbx_strand_id
1 'polypeptide(L)'
;MAVQPHPAEADVAAAAAPPSAPLLLEEHGPAGQVLQRCWMRDGVLHGPLEQFNERGGTLMKTHFEDGKMHGVMTVYAEDGKLVQQSQFRNGVPHGAMDTYANGRCISQQMMVDGVPAGQSLSYDEAGQLTAKLYMFDGQVHGPAEFYHQSLLVRKSNYKAGLMEGESIDYDPQGGVVQSCTYRENLLHGPLRRFWPDGELMEEVLYRDGKPVGAPSRYDQKGRRTDNAKATPDVLERLRQLVRGN
;
A
#
# COMPACT_ATOMS: atom_id res chain seq x y z
N MET A 1 8.55 -15.12 80.00
CA MET A 1 9.06 -15.52 78.70
C MET A 1 8.83 -14.38 77.74
N ALA A 2 9.90 -13.65 77.45
CA ALA A 2 9.86 -12.48 76.54
C ALA A 2 10.25 -12.98 75.12
N VAL A 3 9.36 -12.76 74.14
CA VAL A 3 9.60 -13.06 72.74
C VAL A 3 10.34 -11.85 72.15
N GLN A 4 11.56 -12.07 71.66
CA GLN A 4 12.34 -11.05 70.93
C GLN A 4 11.83 -10.98 69.48
N PRO A 5 11.70 -9.78 68.87
CA PRO A 5 11.38 -9.62 67.47
C PRO A 5 12.65 -9.84 66.63
N HIS A 6 12.51 -10.66 65.56
CA HIS A 6 13.49 -10.83 64.50
C HIS A 6 13.68 -9.50 63.74
N PRO A 7 14.90 -9.12 63.38
CA PRO A 7 15.09 -8.00 62.45
C PRO A 7 14.68 -8.40 61.02
N ALA A 8 13.80 -7.60 60.42
CA ALA A 8 13.49 -7.66 59.01
C ALA A 8 14.75 -7.37 58.19
N GLU A 9 15.19 -8.33 57.40
CA GLU A 9 16.17 -8.08 56.31
C GLU A 9 15.55 -7.11 55.31
N ALA A 10 16.09 -5.92 55.28
CA ALA A 10 15.80 -4.93 54.22
C ALA A 10 16.47 -5.44 52.95
N ASP A 11 15.65 -5.87 52.03
CA ASP A 11 16.05 -6.18 50.63
C ASP A 11 16.52 -4.88 49.99
N VAL A 12 17.81 -4.62 50.01
CA VAL A 12 18.44 -3.49 49.33
C VAL A 12 18.48 -3.88 47.86
N ALA A 13 17.42 -3.53 47.13
CA ALA A 13 17.44 -3.59 45.66
C ALA A 13 18.69 -2.80 45.20
N ALA A 14 19.67 -3.50 44.68
CA ALA A 14 20.86 -2.90 44.08
C ALA A 14 20.40 -1.94 42.97
N ALA A 15 20.54 -0.64 43.20
CA ALA A 15 20.30 0.36 42.18
C ALA A 15 21.23 0.04 41.00
N ALA A 16 20.63 -0.24 39.84
CA ALA A 16 21.40 -0.47 38.60
C ALA A 16 22.33 0.74 38.37
N ALA A 17 23.58 0.49 38.08
CA ALA A 17 24.55 1.52 37.77
C ALA A 17 23.99 2.39 36.61
N PRO A 18 24.21 3.73 36.64
CA PRO A 18 23.75 4.56 35.54
C PRO A 18 24.37 4.07 34.22
N PRO A 19 23.61 4.10 33.13
CA PRO A 19 24.12 3.63 31.82
C PRO A 19 25.38 4.39 31.42
N SER A 20 26.35 3.69 30.82
CA SER A 20 27.59 4.29 30.36
C SER A 20 27.33 5.31 29.21
N ALA A 21 28.19 6.32 29.10
CA ALA A 21 28.11 7.25 27.97
C ALA A 21 28.36 6.52 26.66
N PRO A 22 27.65 6.83 25.57
CA PRO A 22 27.88 6.22 24.28
C PRO A 22 29.29 6.51 23.75
N LEU A 23 29.96 5.49 23.21
CA LEU A 23 31.26 5.57 22.58
C LEU A 23 31.12 5.69 21.06
N LEU A 24 31.78 6.68 20.45
CA LEU A 24 31.87 6.83 19.02
C LEU A 24 32.86 5.82 18.43
N LEU A 25 32.46 5.10 17.42
CA LEU A 25 33.29 4.22 16.60
C LEU A 25 33.25 4.69 15.15
N GLU A 26 34.41 4.69 14.49
CA GLU A 26 34.58 5.00 13.08
C GLU A 26 35.28 3.88 12.35
N GLU A 27 34.76 3.51 11.19
CA GLU A 27 35.38 2.63 10.23
C GLU A 27 35.95 3.48 9.09
N HIS A 28 37.22 3.24 8.74
CA HIS A 28 37.91 4.00 7.70
C HIS A 28 38.24 3.11 6.51
N GLY A 29 38.14 3.67 5.32
CA GLY A 29 38.59 3.03 4.08
C GLY A 29 40.09 3.11 3.87
N PRO A 30 40.59 2.51 2.77
CA PRO A 30 42.03 2.43 2.47
C PRO A 30 42.74 3.79 2.33
N ALA A 31 42.03 4.84 1.96
CA ALA A 31 42.56 6.20 1.83
C ALA A 31 42.38 7.03 3.12
N GLY A 32 41.92 6.41 4.23
CA GLY A 32 41.73 7.06 5.52
C GLY A 32 40.38 7.82 5.64
N GLN A 33 39.54 7.76 4.62
CA GLN A 33 38.18 8.35 4.65
C GLN A 33 37.28 7.56 5.59
N VAL A 34 36.37 8.24 6.28
CA VAL A 34 35.34 7.60 7.11
C VAL A 34 34.31 6.95 6.20
N LEU A 35 34.10 5.64 6.35
CA LEU A 35 33.07 4.87 5.64
C LEU A 35 31.84 4.63 6.49
N GLN A 36 32.02 4.50 7.81
CA GLN A 36 30.92 4.36 8.77
C GLN A 36 31.23 5.08 10.06
N ARG A 37 30.22 5.65 10.68
CA ARG A 37 30.28 6.22 12.01
C ARG A 37 29.09 5.72 12.80
N CYS A 38 29.32 5.20 13.99
CA CYS A 38 28.25 4.73 14.87
C CYS A 38 28.56 4.97 16.33
N TRP A 39 27.54 4.99 17.15
CA TRP A 39 27.65 5.11 18.61
C TRP A 39 27.26 3.79 19.25
N MET A 40 28.03 3.38 20.25
CA MET A 40 27.77 2.16 21.01
C MET A 40 27.71 2.47 22.51
N ARG A 41 26.82 1.80 23.20
CA ARG A 41 26.68 1.80 24.65
C ARG A 41 26.63 0.35 25.13
N ASP A 42 27.48 0.01 26.08
CA ASP A 42 27.58 -1.34 26.66
C ASP A 42 27.69 -2.46 25.62
N GLY A 43 28.43 -2.20 24.51
CA GLY A 43 28.69 -3.17 23.45
C GLY A 43 27.57 -3.32 22.40
N VAL A 44 26.50 -2.53 22.48
CA VAL A 44 25.41 -2.51 21.48
C VAL A 44 25.27 -1.15 20.82
N LEU A 45 24.75 -1.12 19.59
CA LEU A 45 24.47 0.14 18.88
C LEU A 45 23.45 0.95 19.68
N HIS A 46 23.80 2.22 19.95
CA HIS A 46 22.93 3.15 20.68
C HIS A 46 23.24 4.59 20.29
N GLY A 47 22.37 5.21 19.52
CA GLY A 47 22.57 6.53 18.94
C GLY A 47 22.59 6.49 17.42
N PRO A 48 23.07 7.56 16.77
CA PRO A 48 23.15 7.64 15.31
C PRO A 48 24.07 6.59 14.71
N LEU A 49 23.74 6.14 13.48
CA LEU A 49 24.63 5.42 12.58
C LEU A 49 24.58 6.12 11.23
N GLU A 50 25.77 6.45 10.71
CA GLU A 50 25.94 7.08 9.39
C GLU A 50 26.86 6.23 8.54
N GLN A 51 26.51 6.03 7.27
CA GLN A 51 27.37 5.38 6.27
C GLN A 51 27.67 6.35 5.14
N PHE A 52 28.90 6.27 4.65
CA PHE A 52 29.40 7.18 3.62
C PHE A 52 30.02 6.39 2.46
N ASN A 53 29.99 6.96 1.26
CA ASN A 53 30.72 6.44 0.12
C ASN A 53 32.21 6.86 0.20
N GLU A 54 33.06 6.35 -0.70
CA GLU A 54 34.48 6.63 -0.76
C GLU A 54 34.82 8.13 -0.95
N ARG A 55 33.86 8.93 -1.43
CA ARG A 55 34.01 10.38 -1.64
C ARG A 55 33.51 11.21 -0.44
N GLY A 56 33.05 10.54 0.64
CA GLY A 56 32.51 11.17 1.83
C GLY A 56 31.06 11.59 1.71
N GLY A 57 30.37 11.24 0.61
CA GLY A 57 28.93 11.43 0.46
C GLY A 57 28.15 10.48 1.37
N THR A 58 27.13 10.99 2.03
CA THR A 58 26.26 10.15 2.88
C THR A 58 25.45 9.18 2.03
N LEU A 59 25.48 7.89 2.39
CA LEU A 59 24.65 6.82 1.80
C LEU A 59 23.45 6.47 2.68
N MET A 60 23.66 6.48 4.01
CA MET A 60 22.57 6.15 4.95
C MET A 60 22.75 6.90 6.28
N LYS A 61 21.64 7.29 6.87
CA LYS A 61 21.53 7.74 8.26
C LYS A 61 20.39 7.01 8.94
N THR A 62 20.64 6.55 10.15
CA THR A 62 19.62 5.94 10.98
C THR A 62 19.96 6.15 12.46
N HIS A 63 19.05 5.77 13.34
CA HIS A 63 19.26 5.82 14.78
C HIS A 63 18.98 4.45 15.39
N PHE A 64 19.74 4.10 16.44
CA PHE A 64 19.57 2.87 17.18
C PHE A 64 19.29 3.16 18.66
N GLU A 65 18.39 2.39 19.25
CA GLU A 65 18.16 2.29 20.68
C GLU A 65 18.35 0.84 21.11
N ASP A 66 19.29 0.59 21.99
CA ASP A 66 19.61 -0.74 22.54
C ASP A 66 19.72 -1.84 21.47
N GLY A 67 20.50 -1.56 20.42
CA GLY A 67 20.77 -2.46 19.32
C GLY A 67 19.67 -2.58 18.25
N LYS A 68 18.56 -1.84 18.38
CA LYS A 68 17.43 -1.88 17.44
C LYS A 68 17.27 -0.54 16.73
N MET A 69 17.00 -0.58 15.43
CA MET A 69 16.66 0.66 14.70
C MET A 69 15.44 1.32 15.31
N HIS A 70 15.53 2.63 15.54
CA HIS A 70 14.46 3.44 16.10
C HIS A 70 14.46 4.84 15.47
N GLY A 71 13.28 5.39 15.16
CA GLY A 71 13.17 6.69 14.49
C GLY A 71 13.34 6.59 12.98
N VAL A 72 13.89 7.64 12.38
CA VAL A 72 13.96 7.79 10.92
C VAL A 72 15.24 7.15 10.37
N MET A 73 15.10 6.34 9.34
CA MET A 73 16.17 5.92 8.45
C MET A 73 16.05 6.68 7.13
N THR A 74 17.17 7.21 6.63
CA THR A 74 17.24 7.89 5.34
C THR A 74 18.36 7.26 4.51
N VAL A 75 18.04 6.93 3.26
CA VAL A 75 18.97 6.32 2.29
C VAL A 75 19.15 7.26 1.10
N TYR A 76 20.37 7.42 0.67
CA TYR A 76 20.77 8.26 -0.45
C TYR A 76 21.47 7.43 -1.53
N ALA A 77 21.35 7.85 -2.78
CA ALA A 77 22.12 7.33 -3.90
C ALA A 77 23.57 7.89 -3.87
N GLU A 78 24.44 7.32 -4.70
CA GLU A 78 25.85 7.77 -4.84
C GLU A 78 25.97 9.26 -5.25
N ASP A 79 24.99 9.81 -5.96
CA ASP A 79 24.91 11.23 -6.34
C ASP A 79 24.31 12.14 -5.25
N GLY A 80 24.04 11.59 -4.06
CA GLY A 80 23.49 12.29 -2.90
C GLY A 80 21.98 12.52 -2.94
N LYS A 81 21.28 12.03 -3.96
CA LYS A 81 19.82 12.15 -4.01
C LYS A 81 19.16 11.19 -3.05
N LEU A 82 18.10 11.65 -2.41
CA LEU A 82 17.26 10.84 -1.54
C LEU A 82 16.62 9.69 -2.34
N VAL A 83 16.74 8.45 -1.81
CA VAL A 83 16.16 7.22 -2.38
C VAL A 83 15.02 6.73 -1.51
N GLN A 84 15.19 6.76 -0.19
CA GLN A 84 14.18 6.25 0.74
C GLN A 84 14.24 6.99 2.07
N GLN A 85 13.08 7.22 2.66
CA GLN A 85 12.93 7.61 4.05
C GLN A 85 11.91 6.68 4.71
N SER A 86 12.26 6.11 5.86
CA SER A 86 11.42 5.14 6.55
C SER A 86 11.46 5.36 8.04
N GLN A 87 10.37 5.11 8.73
CA GLN A 87 10.30 5.14 10.19
C GLN A 87 10.39 3.74 10.77
N PHE A 88 11.13 3.60 11.87
CA PHE A 88 11.32 2.36 12.59
C PHE A 88 10.96 2.52 14.06
N ARG A 89 10.42 1.45 14.64
CA ARG A 89 10.18 1.31 16.06
C ARG A 89 10.65 -0.08 16.50
N ASN A 90 11.62 -0.10 17.42
CA ASN A 90 12.20 -1.34 17.95
C ASN A 90 12.71 -2.32 16.86
N GLY A 91 13.35 -1.81 15.81
CA GLY A 91 13.89 -2.60 14.71
C GLY A 91 12.90 -2.96 13.61
N VAL A 92 11.63 -2.60 13.74
CA VAL A 92 10.58 -2.94 12.78
C VAL A 92 10.08 -1.67 12.08
N PRO A 93 9.86 -1.66 10.77
CA PRO A 93 9.24 -0.55 10.06
C PRO A 93 7.89 -0.19 10.67
N HIS A 94 7.71 1.06 11.11
CA HIS A 94 6.48 1.54 11.74
C HIS A 94 6.34 3.05 11.56
N GLY A 95 5.34 3.49 10.82
CA GLY A 95 5.14 4.87 10.41
C GLY A 95 5.30 5.06 8.92
N ALA A 96 5.64 6.26 8.46
CA ALA A 96 5.78 6.57 7.04
C ALA A 96 6.98 5.87 6.39
N MET A 97 6.78 5.40 5.17
CA MET A 97 7.82 4.92 4.27
C MET A 97 7.63 5.60 2.91
N ASP A 98 8.55 6.47 2.55
CA ASP A 98 8.55 7.21 1.30
C ASP A 98 9.72 6.75 0.43
N THR A 99 9.45 6.51 -0.86
CA THR A 99 10.46 6.11 -1.85
C THR A 99 10.59 7.20 -2.91
N TYR A 100 11.82 7.43 -3.34
CA TYR A 100 12.15 8.51 -4.26
C TYR A 100 12.91 7.98 -5.48
N ALA A 101 12.65 8.55 -6.64
CA ALA A 101 13.43 8.37 -7.86
C ALA A 101 13.85 9.74 -8.39
N ASN A 102 15.14 9.92 -8.68
CA ASN A 102 15.71 11.20 -9.13
C ASN A 102 15.34 12.40 -8.24
N GLY A 103 15.24 12.19 -6.90
CA GLY A 103 14.90 13.20 -5.91
C GLY A 103 13.40 13.57 -5.84
N ARG A 104 12.53 12.85 -6.57
CA ARG A 104 11.06 13.01 -6.51
C ARG A 104 10.43 11.82 -5.81
N CYS A 105 9.44 12.08 -4.96
CA CYS A 105 8.68 11.02 -4.33
C CYS A 105 7.87 10.27 -5.39
N ILE A 106 8.03 8.94 -5.44
CA ILE A 106 7.31 8.04 -6.33
C ILE A 106 6.34 7.12 -5.58
N SER A 107 6.52 6.96 -4.26
CA SER A 107 5.61 6.16 -3.43
C SER A 107 5.61 6.66 -2.01
N GLN A 108 4.44 6.71 -1.41
CA GLN A 108 4.23 6.95 0.02
C GLN A 108 3.38 5.83 0.60
N GLN A 109 3.85 5.24 1.68
CA GLN A 109 3.20 4.13 2.32
C GLN A 109 3.25 4.26 3.83
N MET A 110 2.21 3.80 4.51
CA MET A 110 2.20 3.66 5.96
C MET A 110 2.52 2.22 6.34
N MET A 111 3.43 2.05 7.31
CA MET A 111 3.81 0.75 7.85
C MET A 111 3.32 0.62 9.28
N VAL A 112 2.79 -0.52 9.64
CA VAL A 112 2.41 -0.90 11.00
C VAL A 112 3.03 -2.26 11.30
N ASP A 113 3.97 -2.27 12.25
CA ASP A 113 4.68 -3.48 12.70
C ASP A 113 5.25 -4.32 11.53
N GLY A 114 5.90 -3.64 10.58
CA GLY A 114 6.55 -4.24 9.42
C GLY A 114 5.65 -4.56 8.24
N VAL A 115 4.35 -4.26 8.35
CA VAL A 115 3.35 -4.60 7.32
C VAL A 115 2.73 -3.32 6.76
N PRO A 116 2.55 -3.20 5.43
CA PRO A 116 1.81 -2.09 4.84
C PRO A 116 0.37 -2.01 5.37
N ALA A 117 -0.05 -0.82 5.82
CA ALA A 117 -1.39 -0.57 6.35
C ALA A 117 -1.87 0.85 6.04
N GLY A 118 -3.18 1.04 5.90
CA GLY A 118 -3.76 2.35 5.59
C GLY A 118 -3.55 2.78 4.15
N GLN A 119 -3.45 4.07 3.91
CA GLN A 119 -3.34 4.63 2.56
C GLN A 119 -1.93 4.41 1.97
N SER A 120 -1.89 4.01 0.70
CA SER A 120 -0.69 3.95 -0.14
C SER A 120 -0.91 4.81 -1.39
N LEU A 121 0.06 5.67 -1.70
CA LEU A 121 0.04 6.58 -2.84
C LEU A 121 1.21 6.26 -3.77
N SER A 122 0.97 6.30 -5.08
CA SER A 122 2.01 6.17 -6.11
C SER A 122 1.97 7.36 -7.05
N TYR A 123 3.15 7.79 -7.49
CA TYR A 123 3.31 8.96 -8.35
C TYR A 123 4.17 8.59 -9.57
N ASP A 124 3.97 9.30 -10.68
CA ASP A 124 4.81 9.21 -11.87
C ASP A 124 6.08 10.08 -11.75
N GLU A 125 6.92 10.05 -12.78
CA GLU A 125 8.15 10.84 -12.84
C GLU A 125 7.92 12.35 -12.85
N ALA A 126 6.72 12.82 -13.22
CA ALA A 126 6.30 14.21 -13.15
C ALA A 126 5.80 14.61 -11.75
N GLY A 127 5.64 13.65 -10.84
CA GLY A 127 5.10 13.84 -9.50
C GLY A 127 3.57 13.85 -9.45
N GLN A 128 2.91 13.41 -10.53
CA GLN A 128 1.45 13.31 -10.58
C GLN A 128 1.00 12.00 -9.94
N LEU A 129 -0.08 12.05 -9.17
CA LEU A 129 -0.68 10.87 -8.56
C LEU A 129 -1.14 9.88 -9.65
N THR A 130 -0.71 8.62 -9.55
CA THR A 130 -1.09 7.53 -10.46
C THR A 130 -1.99 6.50 -9.81
N ALA A 131 -1.82 6.28 -8.49
CA ALA A 131 -2.68 5.37 -7.75
C ALA A 131 -2.84 5.80 -6.30
N LYS A 132 -4.04 5.54 -5.76
CA LYS A 132 -4.37 5.65 -4.35
C LYS A 132 -5.05 4.35 -3.93
N LEU A 133 -4.37 3.62 -3.06
CA LEU A 133 -4.81 2.31 -2.59
C LEU A 133 -5.00 2.35 -1.08
N TYR A 134 -5.78 1.40 -0.57
CA TYR A 134 -5.85 1.13 0.85
C TYR A 134 -5.30 -0.26 1.14
N MET A 135 -4.42 -0.34 2.14
CA MET A 135 -3.72 -1.55 2.54
C MET A 135 -4.26 -2.01 3.89
N PHE A 136 -4.48 -3.30 4.00
CA PHE A 136 -4.80 -3.98 5.25
C PHE A 136 -4.04 -5.30 5.29
N ASP A 137 -3.29 -5.52 6.36
CA ASP A 137 -2.46 -6.73 6.54
C ASP A 137 -1.57 -7.03 5.31
N GLY A 138 -0.89 -5.99 4.79
CA GLY A 138 0.00 -6.08 3.64
C GLY A 138 -0.66 -6.28 2.28
N GLN A 139 -1.97 -6.31 2.21
CA GLN A 139 -2.72 -6.53 0.98
C GLN A 139 -3.62 -5.34 0.65
N VAL A 140 -3.86 -5.11 -0.64
CA VAL A 140 -4.86 -4.11 -1.06
C VAL A 140 -6.23 -4.55 -0.57
N HIS A 141 -6.92 -3.66 0.15
CA HIS A 141 -8.23 -3.93 0.74
C HIS A 141 -9.09 -2.67 0.76
N GLY A 142 -10.30 -2.72 0.20
CA GLY A 142 -11.18 -1.57 0.06
C GLY A 142 -11.01 -0.84 -1.28
N PRO A 143 -11.35 0.46 -1.35
CA PRO A 143 -11.35 1.21 -2.59
C PRO A 143 -9.93 1.47 -3.11
N ALA A 144 -9.79 1.43 -4.43
CA ALA A 144 -8.60 1.80 -5.18
C ALA A 144 -8.98 2.79 -6.27
N GLU A 145 -8.19 3.85 -6.41
CA GLU A 145 -8.36 4.89 -7.41
C GLU A 145 -7.09 4.95 -8.26
N PHE A 146 -7.26 4.97 -9.58
CA PHE A 146 -6.16 5.04 -10.54
C PHE A 146 -6.31 6.30 -11.39
N TYR A 147 -5.17 6.96 -11.63
CA TYR A 147 -5.13 8.24 -12.28
C TYR A 147 -4.18 8.22 -13.48
N HIS A 148 -4.49 8.99 -14.49
CA HIS A 148 -3.61 9.29 -15.63
C HIS A 148 -3.63 10.80 -15.88
N GLN A 149 -2.45 11.44 -15.86
CA GLN A 149 -2.33 12.91 -15.99
C GLN A 149 -3.23 13.67 -15.00
N SER A 150 -3.25 13.20 -13.73
CA SER A 150 -4.08 13.73 -12.63
C SER A 150 -5.60 13.56 -12.81
N LEU A 151 -6.06 12.92 -13.88
CA LEU A 151 -7.47 12.60 -14.10
C LEU A 151 -7.76 11.19 -13.56
N LEU A 152 -8.85 11.05 -12.84
CA LEU A 152 -9.32 9.74 -12.40
C LEU A 152 -9.76 8.92 -13.61
N VAL A 153 -9.12 7.77 -13.85
CA VAL A 153 -9.43 6.88 -14.98
C VAL A 153 -10.13 5.59 -14.54
N ARG A 154 -9.95 5.18 -13.25
CA ARG A 154 -10.61 3.99 -12.72
C ARG A 154 -10.81 4.07 -11.23
N LYS A 155 -11.97 3.59 -10.76
CA LYS A 155 -12.22 3.16 -9.38
C LYS A 155 -12.49 1.67 -9.34
N SER A 156 -11.92 0.97 -8.36
CA SER A 156 -12.14 -0.45 -8.15
C SER A 156 -12.21 -0.75 -6.67
N ASN A 157 -12.77 -1.91 -6.32
CA ASN A 157 -12.76 -2.38 -4.94
C ASN A 157 -11.96 -3.68 -4.85
N TYR A 158 -11.28 -3.86 -3.72
CA TYR A 158 -10.44 -5.02 -3.44
C TYR A 158 -10.78 -5.62 -2.07
N LYS A 159 -10.63 -6.91 -1.96
CA LYS A 159 -10.69 -7.67 -0.71
C LYS A 159 -9.55 -8.66 -0.67
N ALA A 160 -8.64 -8.49 0.31
CA ALA A 160 -7.47 -9.35 0.48
C ALA A 160 -6.66 -9.55 -0.82
N GLY A 161 -6.34 -8.44 -1.53
CA GLY A 161 -5.57 -8.43 -2.76
C GLY A 161 -6.33 -8.81 -4.03
N LEU A 162 -7.58 -9.25 -3.92
CA LEU A 162 -8.41 -9.65 -5.06
C LEU A 162 -9.44 -8.56 -5.39
N MET A 163 -9.69 -8.32 -6.68
CA MET A 163 -10.78 -7.43 -7.11
C MET A 163 -12.11 -8.04 -6.67
N GLU A 164 -12.90 -7.26 -5.94
CA GLU A 164 -14.17 -7.66 -5.36
C GLU A 164 -15.18 -6.51 -5.42
N GLY A 165 -16.33 -6.70 -6.05
CA GLY A 165 -17.33 -5.67 -6.22
C GLY A 165 -17.16 -4.86 -7.51
N GLU A 166 -17.67 -3.63 -7.51
CA GLU A 166 -17.72 -2.80 -8.71
C GLU A 166 -16.37 -2.19 -9.08
N SER A 167 -16.12 -2.13 -10.39
CA SER A 167 -15.03 -1.37 -11.02
C SER A 167 -15.62 -0.47 -12.11
N ILE A 168 -15.22 0.81 -12.10
CA ILE A 168 -15.74 1.85 -13.00
C ILE A 168 -14.57 2.51 -13.70
N ASP A 169 -14.64 2.58 -15.03
CA ASP A 169 -13.71 3.33 -15.88
C ASP A 169 -14.33 4.66 -16.32
N TYR A 170 -13.51 5.70 -16.35
CA TYR A 170 -13.91 7.07 -16.66
C TYR A 170 -13.16 7.59 -17.89
N ASP A 171 -13.81 8.44 -18.66
CA ASP A 171 -13.19 9.26 -19.69
C ASP A 171 -12.49 10.50 -19.09
N PRO A 172 -11.70 11.26 -19.89
CA PRO A 172 -11.03 12.46 -19.41
C PRO A 172 -11.97 13.59 -18.94
N GLN A 173 -13.26 13.55 -19.28
CA GLN A 173 -14.28 14.50 -18.85
C GLN A 173 -15.00 14.05 -17.56
N GLY A 174 -14.65 12.86 -17.05
CA GLY A 174 -15.24 12.26 -15.85
C GLY A 174 -16.52 11.48 -16.14
N GLY A 175 -16.88 11.28 -17.40
CA GLY A 175 -17.98 10.42 -17.82
C GLY A 175 -17.65 8.95 -17.59
N VAL A 176 -18.66 8.16 -17.20
CA VAL A 176 -18.49 6.71 -17.07
C VAL A 176 -18.47 6.07 -18.47
N VAL A 177 -17.38 5.39 -18.82
CA VAL A 177 -17.27 4.65 -20.10
C VAL A 177 -17.53 3.17 -19.95
N GLN A 178 -17.23 2.61 -18.76
CA GLN A 178 -17.48 1.21 -18.46
C GLN A 178 -17.71 1.01 -16.96
N SER A 179 -18.63 0.11 -16.60
CA SER A 179 -18.69 -0.47 -15.27
C SER A 179 -18.76 -1.99 -15.36
N CYS A 180 -18.16 -2.67 -14.40
CA CYS A 180 -18.21 -4.11 -14.29
C CYS A 180 -18.11 -4.55 -12.82
N THR A 181 -18.54 -5.78 -12.56
CA THR A 181 -18.47 -6.34 -11.21
C THR A 181 -17.52 -7.52 -11.21
N TYR A 182 -16.69 -7.58 -10.17
CA TYR A 182 -15.74 -8.66 -9.94
C TYR A 182 -16.09 -9.46 -8.69
N ARG A 183 -15.75 -10.73 -8.70
CA ARG A 183 -15.69 -11.62 -7.56
C ARG A 183 -14.41 -12.44 -7.67
N GLU A 184 -13.51 -12.29 -6.68
CA GLU A 184 -12.22 -13.00 -6.63
C GLU A 184 -11.41 -12.84 -7.94
N ASN A 185 -11.25 -11.61 -8.45
CA ASN A 185 -10.60 -11.25 -9.73
C ASN A 185 -11.31 -11.73 -11.00
N LEU A 186 -12.46 -12.39 -10.92
CA LEU A 186 -13.22 -12.84 -12.07
C LEU A 186 -14.42 -11.90 -12.31
N LEU A 187 -14.69 -11.54 -13.56
CA LEU A 187 -15.92 -10.84 -13.91
C LEU A 187 -17.12 -11.67 -13.46
N HIS A 188 -17.99 -11.08 -12.65
CA HIS A 188 -19.17 -11.72 -12.09
C HIS A 188 -20.30 -10.71 -11.91
N GLY A 189 -21.31 -10.77 -12.77
CA GLY A 189 -22.38 -9.77 -12.87
C GLY A 189 -22.35 -9.02 -14.19
N PRO A 190 -23.03 -7.87 -14.29
CA PRO A 190 -23.08 -7.09 -15.52
C PRO A 190 -21.76 -6.37 -15.79
N LEU A 191 -21.31 -6.42 -17.05
CA LEU A 191 -20.35 -5.49 -17.64
C LEU A 191 -21.17 -4.56 -18.55
N ARG A 192 -21.10 -3.25 -18.30
CA ARG A 192 -21.79 -2.21 -19.03
C ARG A 192 -20.80 -1.27 -19.67
N ARG A 193 -21.08 -0.88 -20.90
CA ARG A 193 -20.39 0.21 -21.61
C ARG A 193 -21.37 1.31 -21.93
N PHE A 194 -20.89 2.54 -21.92
CA PHE A 194 -21.74 3.70 -22.06
C PHE A 194 -21.29 4.56 -23.24
N TRP A 195 -22.23 5.24 -23.85
CA TRP A 195 -21.99 6.31 -24.81
C TRP A 195 -21.43 7.55 -24.10
N PRO A 196 -20.78 8.50 -24.81
CA PRO A 196 -20.26 9.72 -24.19
C PRO A 196 -21.33 10.60 -23.50
N ASP A 197 -22.60 10.44 -23.85
CA ASP A 197 -23.74 11.10 -23.22
C ASP A 197 -24.24 10.38 -21.96
N GLY A 198 -23.61 9.25 -21.58
CA GLY A 198 -23.93 8.46 -20.40
C GLY A 198 -25.01 7.40 -20.63
N GLU A 199 -25.59 7.33 -21.84
CA GLU A 199 -26.58 6.31 -22.15
C GLU A 199 -25.92 4.92 -22.34
N LEU A 200 -26.62 3.86 -21.95
CA LEU A 200 -26.13 2.48 -22.05
C LEU A 200 -25.92 2.10 -23.51
N MET A 201 -24.68 1.69 -23.87
CA MET A 201 -24.29 1.24 -25.19
C MET A 201 -24.36 -0.29 -25.31
N GLU A 202 -23.83 -1.01 -24.31
CA GLU A 202 -23.75 -2.47 -24.32
C GLU A 202 -23.81 -3.01 -22.89
N GLU A 203 -24.52 -4.13 -22.71
CA GLU A 203 -24.50 -4.91 -21.48
C GLU A 203 -24.22 -6.38 -21.78
N VAL A 204 -23.28 -6.97 -21.03
CA VAL A 204 -22.97 -8.39 -21.06
C VAL A 204 -22.99 -8.93 -19.63
N LEU A 205 -23.73 -9.99 -19.40
CA LEU A 205 -23.70 -10.66 -18.09
C LEU A 205 -22.55 -11.66 -18.03
N TYR A 206 -21.77 -11.62 -16.94
CA TYR A 206 -20.70 -12.56 -16.69
C TYR A 206 -20.96 -13.42 -15.44
N ARG A 207 -20.48 -14.65 -15.47
CA ARG A 207 -20.43 -15.54 -14.31
C ARG A 207 -19.08 -16.26 -14.33
N ASP A 208 -18.31 -16.05 -13.22
CA ASP A 208 -16.99 -16.66 -13.02
C ASP A 208 -16.07 -16.47 -14.24
N GLY A 209 -15.98 -15.23 -14.73
CA GLY A 209 -15.15 -14.80 -15.85
C GLY A 209 -15.67 -15.16 -17.24
N LYS A 210 -16.82 -15.83 -17.35
CA LYS A 210 -17.39 -16.25 -18.65
C LYS A 210 -18.68 -15.49 -18.96
N PRO A 211 -18.89 -15.04 -20.21
CA PRO A 211 -20.14 -14.38 -20.60
C PRO A 211 -21.30 -15.36 -20.55
N VAL A 212 -22.44 -14.89 -20.05
CA VAL A 212 -23.70 -15.63 -19.98
C VAL A 212 -24.67 -15.08 -21.01
N GLY A 213 -24.68 -15.68 -22.19
CA GLY A 213 -25.54 -15.23 -23.31
C GLY A 213 -24.87 -14.20 -24.21
N ALA A 214 -25.63 -13.72 -25.21
CA ALA A 214 -25.18 -12.70 -26.13
C ALA A 214 -25.27 -11.30 -25.50
N PRO A 215 -24.42 -10.32 -25.92
CA PRO A 215 -24.50 -8.95 -25.45
C PRO A 215 -25.83 -8.30 -25.89
N SER A 216 -26.39 -7.48 -25.01
CA SER A 216 -27.49 -6.57 -25.36
C SER A 216 -26.88 -5.23 -25.78
N ARG A 217 -27.27 -4.70 -26.94
CA ARG A 217 -26.77 -3.43 -27.48
C ARG A 217 -27.87 -2.42 -27.68
N TYR A 218 -27.53 -1.16 -27.48
CA TYR A 218 -28.46 -0.05 -27.50
C TYR A 218 -27.89 1.11 -28.34
N ASP A 219 -28.80 1.83 -29.04
CA ASP A 219 -28.44 3.10 -29.67
C ASP A 219 -28.44 4.25 -28.65
N GLN A 220 -27.96 5.45 -29.05
CA GLN A 220 -27.94 6.63 -28.18
C GLN A 220 -29.33 7.14 -27.74
N LYS A 221 -30.42 6.55 -28.22
CA LYS A 221 -31.79 6.81 -27.77
C LYS A 221 -32.30 5.73 -26.84
N GLY A 222 -31.42 4.82 -26.38
CA GLY A 222 -31.75 3.71 -25.49
C GLY A 222 -32.52 2.58 -26.16
N ARG A 223 -32.66 2.57 -27.50
CA ARG A 223 -33.37 1.52 -28.20
C ARG A 223 -32.45 0.35 -28.47
N ARG A 224 -32.91 -0.84 -28.16
CA ARG A 224 -32.17 -2.09 -28.39
C ARG A 224 -31.96 -2.36 -29.87
N THR A 225 -30.70 -2.61 -30.28
CA THR A 225 -30.27 -2.75 -31.70
C THR A 225 -29.81 -4.17 -32.04
N ASP A 226 -29.55 -5.01 -31.06
CA ASP A 226 -29.22 -6.41 -31.31
C ASP A 226 -30.47 -7.13 -31.87
N ASN A 227 -30.38 -7.61 -33.11
CA ASN A 227 -31.36 -8.50 -33.72
C ASN A 227 -31.36 -9.86 -33.00
N ALA A 228 -31.64 -9.87 -31.71
CA ALA A 228 -31.96 -11.08 -31.00
C ALA A 228 -33.29 -11.60 -31.56
N LYS A 229 -33.23 -12.52 -32.53
CA LYS A 229 -34.29 -13.54 -32.61
C LYS A 229 -34.40 -14.07 -31.21
N ALA A 230 -35.47 -13.68 -30.52
CA ALA A 230 -35.67 -13.87 -29.11
C ALA A 230 -35.29 -15.30 -28.68
N THR A 231 -34.12 -15.47 -28.09
CA THR A 231 -34.02 -16.47 -27.04
C THR A 231 -34.94 -15.93 -25.93
N PRO A 232 -36.00 -16.65 -25.57
CA PRO A 232 -36.91 -16.16 -24.54
C PRO A 232 -36.11 -15.74 -23.32
N ASP A 233 -36.38 -14.53 -22.83
CA ASP A 233 -35.82 -14.03 -21.59
C ASP A 233 -35.90 -15.15 -20.53
N VAL A 234 -34.84 -15.28 -19.72
CA VAL A 234 -34.82 -16.29 -18.65
C VAL A 234 -36.06 -16.19 -17.76
N LEU A 235 -36.61 -14.97 -17.59
CA LEU A 235 -37.88 -14.72 -16.92
C LEU A 235 -39.09 -15.29 -17.69
N GLU A 236 -39.06 -15.27 -19.01
CA GLU A 236 -40.09 -15.85 -19.85
C GLU A 236 -40.03 -17.37 -19.90
N ARG A 237 -38.83 -17.92 -19.90
CA ARG A 237 -38.61 -19.37 -19.71
C ARG A 237 -39.03 -19.85 -18.32
N LEU A 238 -38.75 -19.08 -17.27
CA LEU A 238 -39.26 -19.37 -15.92
C LEU A 238 -40.80 -19.24 -15.84
N ARG A 239 -41.41 -18.24 -16.52
CA ARG A 239 -42.87 -18.11 -16.59
C ARG A 239 -43.51 -19.24 -17.38
N GLN A 240 -42.88 -19.76 -18.42
CA GLN A 240 -43.37 -20.92 -19.17
C GLN A 240 -43.24 -22.23 -18.38
N LEU A 241 -42.17 -22.39 -17.58
CA LEU A 241 -42.01 -23.53 -16.68
C LEU A 241 -43.04 -23.54 -15.51
N VAL A 242 -43.52 -22.37 -15.09
CA VAL A 242 -44.51 -22.24 -14.04
C VAL A 242 -45.96 -22.34 -14.60
N ARG A 243 -46.16 -22.15 -15.90
CA ARG A 243 -47.49 -22.27 -16.58
C ARG A 243 -47.73 -23.59 -17.29
N GLY A 244 -46.73 -24.48 -17.30
CA GLY A 244 -46.86 -25.80 -17.91
C GLY A 244 -47.19 -26.88 -16.88
N ASN A 245 -48.44 -26.88 -16.42
CA ASN A 245 -49.30 -28.02 -16.07
C ASN A 245 -50.72 -27.57 -16.03
#